data_792eb24c4c89713f2c5555bb6dec47ec
#
_entry.id   792eb24c4c89713f2c5555bb6dec47ec
#
_cell.length_a   1.000
_cell.length_b   1.000
_cell.length_c   1.000
_cell.angle_alpha   90.00
_cell.angle_beta   90.00
_cell.angle_gamma   90.00
#
_symmetry.space_group_name_H-M   'P 1'
#
loop_
_entity.id
_entity.type
_entity.pdbx_description
1 polymer ?
#
loop_
_entity_poly.entity_id
_entity_poly.type
_entity_poly.pdbx_seq_one_letter_code
_entity_poly.pdbx_strand_id
1 'polypeptide(L)'
;RGIGKSMLYGPGAGALPTATSVLADLIEIAKQSQGTQLYPPFNELKEELPLAPKEMIVNHYYLSVRLAEAMASQDKVNAYLEDQKQAIAFSKTEEVDRLILLLKNMTDEQLQEQLSFVAQLGEVQSVLRIMGEIDEN
;
A
#
# COMPACT_ATOMS: atom_id res chain seq x y z
N ARG A 1 24.12 12.76 -0.58
CA ARG A 1 22.80 12.98 0.09
C ARG A 1 21.90 13.56 -0.98
N GLY A 2 20.81 12.84 -1.33
CA GLY A 2 19.81 13.32 -2.25
C GLY A 2 19.01 14.51 -1.70
N ILE A 3 18.10 15.01 -2.49
CA ILE A 3 17.15 16.05 -2.09
C ILE A 3 16.29 15.49 -0.95
N GLY A 4 16.20 16.20 0.17
CA GLY A 4 15.36 15.83 1.29
C GLY A 4 13.85 15.85 0.92
N LYS A 5 13.00 16.12 1.88
CA LYS A 5 11.55 16.27 1.60
C LYS A 5 11.32 17.43 0.65
N SER A 6 10.63 17.20 -0.45
CA SER A 6 10.20 18.24 -1.40
C SER A 6 8.69 18.13 -1.63
N MET A 7 8.06 19.27 -1.84
CA MET A 7 6.64 19.36 -2.17
C MET A 7 6.48 20.14 -3.47
N LEU A 8 5.70 19.57 -4.39
CA LEU A 8 5.34 20.22 -5.65
C LEU A 8 3.86 20.62 -5.58
N TYR A 9 3.58 21.87 -5.88
CA TYR A 9 2.22 22.40 -5.95
C TYR A 9 1.94 22.89 -7.37
N GLY A 10 0.79 22.53 -7.91
CA GLY A 10 0.37 22.94 -9.24
C GLY A 10 -1.06 22.53 -9.54
N PRO A 11 -1.66 23.07 -10.64
CA PRO A 11 -2.95 22.59 -11.09
C PRO A 11 -2.85 21.11 -11.48
N GLY A 12 -3.78 20.31 -10.97
CA GLY A 12 -3.87 18.88 -11.31
C GLY A 12 -4.64 18.66 -12.62
N ALA A 13 -5.62 17.76 -12.59
CA ALA A 13 -6.47 17.47 -13.73
C ALA A 13 -7.36 18.66 -14.12
N GLY A 14 -7.76 18.72 -15.39
CA GLY A 14 -8.65 19.74 -15.95
C GLY A 14 -8.39 19.96 -17.43
N ALA A 15 -9.37 20.48 -18.16
CA ALA A 15 -9.26 20.65 -19.60
C ALA A 15 -8.07 21.55 -20.00
N LEU A 16 -7.91 22.67 -19.33
CA LEU A 16 -6.84 23.64 -19.66
C LEU A 16 -5.44 23.14 -19.26
N PRO A 17 -5.20 22.61 -18.05
CA PRO A 17 -3.90 22.03 -17.71
C PRO A 17 -3.50 20.87 -18.63
N THR A 18 -4.45 19.99 -18.97
CA THR A 18 -4.20 18.86 -19.86
C THR A 18 -3.86 19.33 -21.27
N ALA A 19 -4.61 20.28 -21.83
CA ALA A 19 -4.32 20.85 -23.14
C ALA A 19 -2.94 21.52 -23.18
N THR A 20 -2.54 22.21 -22.11
CA THR A 20 -1.23 22.84 -22.00
C THR A 20 -0.10 21.79 -22.01
N SER A 21 -0.28 20.68 -21.29
CA SER A 21 0.70 19.59 -21.25
C SER A 21 0.85 18.93 -22.62
N VAL A 22 -0.26 18.61 -23.29
CA VAL A 22 -0.25 18.02 -24.65
C VAL A 22 0.44 18.95 -25.65
N LEU A 23 0.15 20.24 -25.59
CA LEU A 23 0.78 21.22 -26.46
C LEU A 23 2.31 21.33 -26.19
N ALA A 24 2.71 21.28 -24.93
CA ALA A 24 4.12 21.28 -24.56
C ALA A 24 4.86 20.05 -25.13
N ASP A 25 4.28 18.88 -25.02
CA ASP A 25 4.82 17.63 -25.56
C ASP A 25 4.94 17.68 -27.10
N LEU A 26 3.93 18.21 -27.78
CA LEU A 26 3.98 18.38 -29.24
C LEU A 26 5.08 19.33 -29.69
N ILE A 27 5.24 20.45 -28.99
CA ILE A 27 6.33 21.40 -29.26
C ILE A 27 7.68 20.74 -29.05
N GLU A 28 7.81 19.95 -28.01
CA GLU A 28 9.05 19.23 -27.72
C GLU A 28 9.38 18.20 -28.79
N ILE A 29 8.42 17.37 -29.19
CA ILE A 29 8.59 16.42 -30.30
C ILE A 29 9.01 17.16 -31.62
N ALA A 30 8.36 18.27 -31.93
CA ALA A 30 8.68 19.05 -33.08
C ALA A 30 10.14 19.60 -33.07
N LYS A 31 10.62 20.00 -31.89
CA LYS A 31 12.02 20.44 -31.72
C LYS A 31 13.01 19.28 -31.84
N GLN A 32 12.68 18.12 -31.26
CA GLN A 32 13.49 16.91 -31.36
C GLN A 32 13.61 16.42 -32.83
N SER A 33 12.51 16.49 -33.60
CA SER A 33 12.51 16.09 -35.00
C SER A 33 13.42 16.95 -35.87
N GLN A 34 13.81 18.15 -35.41
CA GLN A 34 14.75 19.04 -36.05
C GLN A 34 16.22 18.81 -35.61
N GLY A 35 16.48 17.72 -34.87
CA GLY A 35 17.82 17.36 -34.41
C GLY A 35 18.27 18.08 -33.13
N THR A 36 17.37 18.82 -32.47
CA THR A 36 17.68 19.46 -31.19
C THR A 36 17.45 18.46 -30.06
N GLN A 37 18.51 17.91 -29.49
CA GLN A 37 18.39 17.04 -28.30
C GLN A 37 18.16 17.92 -27.07
N LEU A 38 16.92 17.94 -26.56
CA LEU A 38 16.53 18.77 -25.41
C LEU A 38 16.90 18.13 -24.07
N TYR A 39 17.01 16.81 -24.04
CA TYR A 39 17.36 16.04 -22.84
C TYR A 39 18.61 15.19 -23.08
N PRO A 40 19.44 14.99 -22.07
CA PRO A 40 20.53 14.03 -22.19
C PRO A 40 19.93 12.64 -22.46
N PRO A 41 20.62 11.76 -23.20
CA PRO A 41 20.16 10.40 -23.42
C PRO A 41 19.93 9.74 -22.06
N PHE A 42 18.85 8.95 -21.97
CA PHE A 42 18.60 8.14 -20.78
C PHE A 42 19.84 7.27 -20.54
N ASN A 43 20.36 7.29 -19.32
CA ASN A 43 21.47 6.42 -18.97
C ASN A 43 20.98 4.97 -19.12
N GLU A 44 21.56 4.24 -20.05
CA GLU A 44 21.32 2.81 -20.15
C GLU A 44 21.74 2.16 -18.85
N LEU A 45 20.83 1.43 -18.23
CA LEU A 45 21.17 0.57 -17.10
C LEU A 45 22.08 -0.52 -17.65
N LYS A 46 23.36 -0.48 -17.30
CA LYS A 46 24.38 -1.41 -17.81
C LYS A 46 24.35 -2.78 -17.16
N GLU A 47 23.62 -2.90 -16.04
CA GLU A 47 23.54 -4.12 -15.26
C GLU A 47 22.07 -4.43 -14.94
N GLU A 48 21.67 -5.65 -15.24
CA GLU A 48 20.39 -6.18 -14.75
C GLU A 48 20.54 -6.49 -13.26
N LEU A 49 19.83 -5.75 -12.42
CA LEU A 49 19.73 -6.07 -11.02
C LEU A 49 18.63 -7.12 -10.83
N PRO A 50 18.91 -8.21 -10.13
CA PRO A 50 17.88 -9.21 -9.85
C PRO A 50 16.79 -8.57 -8.97
N LEU A 51 15.53 -8.91 -9.26
CA LEU A 51 14.42 -8.52 -8.39
C LEU A 51 14.57 -9.20 -7.04
N ALA A 52 14.24 -8.49 -5.98
CA ALA A 52 14.20 -9.08 -4.65
C ALA A 52 13.21 -10.26 -4.63
N PRO A 53 13.57 -11.40 -4.04
CA PRO A 53 12.64 -12.50 -3.83
C PRO A 53 11.41 -12.04 -3.06
N LYS A 54 10.24 -12.55 -3.41
CA LYS A 54 8.96 -12.14 -2.78
C LYS A 54 8.97 -12.39 -1.27
N GLU A 55 9.67 -13.42 -0.83
CA GLU A 55 9.82 -13.83 0.56
C GLU A 55 10.60 -12.81 1.39
N MET A 56 11.39 -11.95 0.75
CA MET A 56 12.12 -10.86 1.39
C MET A 56 11.30 -9.58 1.51
N ILE A 57 10.16 -9.48 0.82
CA ILE A 57 9.32 -8.30 0.83
C ILE A 57 8.36 -8.38 2.01
N VAL A 58 8.63 -7.57 3.01
CA VAL A 58 7.83 -7.49 4.24
C VAL A 58 7.04 -6.20 4.26
N ASN A 59 5.77 -6.28 4.58
CA ASN A 59 4.86 -5.14 4.63
C ASN A 59 4.01 -5.15 5.91
N HIS A 60 3.35 -4.04 6.16
CA HIS A 60 2.30 -3.93 7.17
C HIS A 60 0.95 -3.89 6.47
N TYR A 61 -0.07 -4.45 7.12
CA TYR A 61 -1.41 -4.52 6.55
C TYR A 61 -2.47 -4.11 7.55
N TYR A 62 -3.49 -3.43 7.06
CA TYR A 62 -4.74 -3.16 7.75
C TYR A 62 -5.79 -4.10 7.21
N LEU A 63 -6.46 -4.81 8.11
CA LEU A 63 -7.60 -5.65 7.78
C LEU A 63 -8.85 -5.16 8.52
N SER A 64 -9.96 -5.12 7.80
CA SER A 64 -11.28 -4.91 8.39
C SER A 64 -12.15 -6.13 8.13
N VAL A 65 -12.69 -6.70 9.19
CA VAL A 65 -13.48 -7.93 9.17
C VAL A 65 -14.83 -7.66 9.82
N ARG A 66 -15.91 -8.03 9.13
CA ARG A 66 -17.24 -8.10 9.72
C ARG A 66 -17.39 -9.46 10.37
N LEU A 67 -17.50 -9.49 11.69
CA LEU A 67 -17.63 -10.74 12.45
C LEU A 67 -18.97 -11.42 12.14
N ALA A 68 -18.96 -12.74 12.04
CA ALA A 68 -20.19 -13.51 12.03
C ALA A 68 -20.87 -13.43 13.41
N GLU A 69 -22.22 -13.48 13.47
CA GLU A 69 -22.98 -13.39 14.72
C GLU A 69 -22.48 -14.37 15.80
N ALA A 70 -22.11 -15.59 15.41
CA ALA A 70 -21.56 -16.60 16.31
C ALA A 70 -20.18 -16.23 16.88
N MET A 71 -19.46 -15.28 16.28
CA MET A 71 -18.12 -14.84 16.67
C MET A 71 -18.10 -13.43 17.27
N ALA A 72 -19.23 -12.76 17.36
CA ALA A 72 -19.36 -11.41 17.93
C ALA A 72 -19.09 -11.36 19.45
N SER A 73 -18.87 -12.52 20.12
CA SER A 73 -18.51 -12.52 21.54
C SER A 73 -17.05 -12.08 21.72
N GLN A 74 -16.84 -11.13 22.63
CA GLN A 74 -15.52 -10.59 22.98
C GLN A 74 -14.52 -11.71 23.35
N ASP A 75 -14.99 -12.76 24.05
CA ASP A 75 -14.12 -13.84 24.52
C ASP A 75 -13.53 -14.66 23.38
N LYS A 76 -14.28 -14.91 22.31
CA LYS A 76 -13.79 -15.64 21.14
C LYS A 76 -12.78 -14.81 20.34
N VAL A 77 -13.04 -13.51 20.20
CA VAL A 77 -12.10 -12.58 19.56
C VAL A 77 -10.82 -12.48 20.37
N ASN A 78 -10.91 -12.36 21.70
CA ASN A 78 -9.75 -12.30 22.57
C ASN A 78 -8.93 -13.60 22.52
N ALA A 79 -9.56 -14.76 22.55
CA ALA A 79 -8.88 -16.05 22.43
C ALA A 79 -8.12 -16.16 21.10
N TYR A 80 -8.70 -15.66 20.02
CA TYR A 80 -8.00 -15.57 18.73
C TYR A 80 -6.79 -14.66 18.80
N LEU A 81 -6.94 -13.48 19.39
CA LEU A 81 -5.87 -12.48 19.49
C LEU A 81 -4.72 -12.96 20.39
N GLU A 82 -5.01 -13.73 21.45
CA GLU A 82 -4.01 -14.31 22.35
C GLU A 82 -3.16 -15.40 21.67
N ASP A 83 -3.77 -16.18 20.78
CA ASP A 83 -3.07 -17.22 20.01
C ASP A 83 -2.13 -16.62 18.95
N GLN A 84 -2.47 -15.46 18.41
CA GLN A 84 -1.73 -14.75 17.38
C GLN A 84 -0.73 -13.73 17.98
N LYS A 85 0.33 -14.19 18.61
CA LYS A 85 1.35 -13.35 19.30
C LYS A 85 2.10 -12.36 18.41
N GLN A 86 1.81 -12.30 17.13
CA GLN A 86 2.47 -11.42 16.18
C GLN A 86 1.54 -10.31 15.71
N ALA A 87 1.68 -9.15 16.28
CA ALA A 87 1.33 -7.92 15.59
C ALA A 87 -0.09 -7.42 15.67
N ILE A 88 -0.56 -6.98 16.78
CA ILE A 88 -1.90 -6.41 16.69
C ILE A 88 -2.03 -5.13 17.50
N ALA A 89 -2.32 -4.04 16.79
CA ALA A 89 -3.07 -2.94 17.37
C ALA A 89 -4.55 -3.23 17.10
N PHE A 90 -5.30 -3.51 18.14
CA PHE A 90 -6.74 -3.76 18.06
C PHE A 90 -7.49 -2.44 18.27
N SER A 91 -8.46 -2.16 17.40
CA SER A 91 -9.47 -1.14 17.64
C SER A 91 -10.85 -1.75 17.41
N LYS A 92 -11.66 -1.80 18.45
CA LYS A 92 -13.07 -2.09 18.35
C LYS A 92 -13.77 -0.75 18.02
N THR A 93 -14.42 -0.67 16.87
CA THR A 93 -15.36 0.42 16.60
C THR A 93 -16.63 0.18 17.42
N GLU A 94 -17.42 1.23 17.69
CA GLU A 94 -18.71 1.15 18.41
C GLU A 94 -19.75 0.26 17.72
N GLU A 95 -19.53 -0.10 16.46
CA GLU A 95 -20.28 -1.13 15.74
C GLU A 95 -19.78 -2.51 16.19
N VAL A 96 -20.62 -3.19 16.95
CA VAL A 96 -20.36 -4.43 17.73
C VAL A 96 -19.85 -5.62 16.90
N ASP A 97 -19.88 -5.54 15.58
CA ASP A 97 -19.58 -6.63 14.65
C ASP A 97 -18.34 -6.44 13.80
N ARG A 98 -17.52 -5.43 14.06
CA ARG A 98 -16.32 -5.14 13.26
C ARG A 98 -15.04 -5.34 14.03
N LEU A 99 -14.15 -6.17 13.47
CA LEU A 99 -12.79 -6.39 13.93
C LEU A 99 -11.81 -5.67 12.99
N ILE A 100 -10.92 -4.86 13.56
CA ILE A 100 -9.82 -4.22 12.84
C ILE A 100 -8.51 -4.80 13.31
N LEU A 101 -7.69 -5.28 12.38
CA LEU A 101 -6.38 -5.85 12.64
C LEU A 101 -5.31 -5.04 11.92
N LEU A 102 -4.23 -4.73 12.63
CA LEU A 102 -2.99 -4.20 12.06
C LEU A 102 -1.93 -5.30 12.12
N LEU A 103 -1.60 -5.86 10.97
CA LEU A 103 -0.58 -6.89 10.84
C LEU A 103 0.76 -6.24 10.50
N LYS A 104 1.79 -6.54 11.29
CA LYS A 104 3.12 -5.98 11.12
C LYS A 104 4.10 -7.03 10.56
N ASN A 105 5.02 -6.58 9.72
CA ASN A 105 6.13 -7.39 9.22
C ASN A 105 5.71 -8.73 8.59
N MET A 106 4.71 -8.68 7.71
CA MET A 106 4.16 -9.84 7.02
C MET A 106 4.70 -9.97 5.59
N THR A 107 5.11 -11.16 5.20
CA THR A 107 5.27 -11.51 3.79
C THR A 107 3.90 -11.76 3.16
N ASP A 108 3.86 -11.81 1.83
CA ASP A 108 2.60 -12.12 1.13
C ASP A 108 2.06 -13.51 1.50
N GLU A 109 2.93 -14.48 1.71
CA GLU A 109 2.55 -15.85 2.12
C GLU A 109 1.91 -15.85 3.51
N GLN A 110 2.56 -15.20 4.48
CA GLN A 110 2.04 -15.04 5.83
C GLN A 110 0.70 -14.30 5.84
N LEU A 111 0.53 -13.28 4.97
CA LEU A 111 -0.75 -12.59 4.82
C LEU A 111 -1.84 -13.54 4.34
N GLN A 112 -1.57 -14.40 3.36
CA GLN A 112 -2.56 -15.37 2.86
C GLN A 112 -2.98 -16.39 3.93
N GLU A 113 -2.04 -16.85 4.74
CA GLU A 113 -2.34 -17.70 5.90
C GLU A 113 -3.26 -16.98 6.90
N GLN A 114 -2.94 -15.73 7.25
CA GLN A 114 -3.77 -14.92 8.13
C GLN A 114 -5.17 -14.66 7.56
N LEU A 115 -5.28 -14.36 6.27
CA LEU A 115 -6.58 -14.16 5.62
C LEU A 115 -7.43 -15.43 5.66
N SER A 116 -6.82 -16.60 5.44
CA SER A 116 -7.52 -17.90 5.51
C SER A 116 -8.04 -18.18 6.89
N PHE A 117 -7.32 -17.76 7.92
CA PHE A 117 -7.73 -17.91 9.30
C PHE A 117 -8.83 -16.90 9.68
N VAL A 118 -8.63 -15.63 9.36
CA VAL A 118 -9.58 -14.54 9.65
C VAL A 118 -10.92 -14.76 8.95
N ALA A 119 -10.93 -15.40 7.77
CA ALA A 119 -12.16 -15.77 7.06
C ALA A 119 -13.07 -16.73 7.86
N GLN A 120 -12.53 -17.44 8.85
CA GLN A 120 -13.33 -18.28 9.75
C GLN A 120 -14.07 -17.47 10.82
N LEU A 121 -13.63 -16.27 11.11
CA LEU A 121 -14.24 -15.36 12.07
C LEU A 121 -15.38 -14.54 11.47
N GLY A 122 -15.32 -14.28 10.17
CA GLY A 122 -16.31 -13.46 9.48
C GLY A 122 -15.89 -13.10 8.06
N GLU A 123 -16.52 -12.07 7.52
CA GLU A 123 -16.29 -11.59 6.17
C GLU A 123 -15.19 -10.53 6.14
N VAL A 124 -14.12 -10.78 5.40
CA VAL A 124 -13.06 -9.78 5.19
C VAL A 124 -13.59 -8.67 4.27
N GLN A 125 -13.73 -7.47 4.81
CA GLN A 125 -14.28 -6.31 4.11
C GLN A 125 -13.20 -5.53 3.34
N SER A 126 -12.01 -5.44 3.91
CA SER A 126 -10.89 -4.77 3.27
C SER A 126 -9.54 -5.28 3.75
N VAL A 127 -8.57 -5.26 2.82
CA VAL A 127 -7.16 -5.52 3.06
C VAL A 127 -6.38 -4.37 2.42
N LEU A 128 -5.67 -3.58 3.23
CA LEU A 128 -4.89 -2.44 2.75
C LEU A 128 -3.44 -2.59 3.19
N ARG A 129 -2.52 -2.38 2.27
CA ARG A 129 -1.10 -2.29 2.61
C ARG A 129 -0.79 -0.93 3.21
N ILE A 130 -0.15 -0.90 4.36
CA ILE A 130 0.29 0.31 5.02
C ILE A 130 1.70 0.64 4.54
N MET A 131 1.88 1.88 4.09
CA MET A 131 3.16 2.42 3.66
C MET A 131 3.78 3.22 4.81
N GLY A 132 4.99 2.83 5.22
CA GLY A 132 5.72 3.48 6.31
C GLY A 132 5.71 2.69 7.61
N GLU A 133 6.27 3.29 8.65
CA GLU A 133 6.35 2.70 9.98
C GLU A 133 5.02 2.86 10.73
N ILE A 134 4.68 1.86 11.53
CA ILE A 134 3.53 1.93 12.44
C ILE A 134 4.09 2.28 13.82
N ASP A 135 3.80 3.48 14.29
CA ASP A 135 4.20 3.92 15.64
C ASP A 135 3.51 3.06 16.71
N GLU A 136 4.28 2.67 17.70
CA GLU A 136 3.83 1.85 18.84
C GLU A 136 3.37 2.73 20.04
N ASN A 137 2.63 3.80 19.78
CA ASN A 137 2.06 4.61 20.86
C ASN A 137 0.68 4.12 21.29
#